data_56abecab1432be3c0074c011432b041e
#
_entry.id   56abecab1432be3c0074c011432b041e
#
_cell.length_a   1.000
_cell.length_b   1.000
_cell.length_c   1.000
_cell.angle_alpha   90.00
_cell.angle_beta   90.00
_cell.angle_gamma   90.00
#
_symmetry.space_group_name_H-M   'P 1'
#
loop_
_entity.id
_entity.type
_entity.pdbx_description
1 polymer ?
#
loop_
_entity_poly.entity_id
_entity_poly.type
_entity_poly.pdbx_seq_one_letter_code
_entity_poly.pdbx_strand_id
1 'polypeptide(L)'
;NFGAVNVCDIEKSLTSGEIAKIILIKCNETFTDLLDDAEWTAKKTAGVLTVPFAGNGKIDKADRSGEKRIGCQTITTITKRKFEYTSPLVDNVGNTDYSLYNTLFSQKLGLSVMFLTCDGVLLVNPDWVTGGIAGIKKSSLDIDQIFGGEIDGQMEYMISGEITEGRALKRITLPSSVLAVL
;
A
#
# COMPACT_ATOMS: atom_id res chain seq x y z
N ASN A 1 -27.61 8.72 13.69
CA ASN A 1 -26.42 9.54 13.90
C ASN A 1 -25.37 9.09 12.91
N PHE A 2 -25.38 9.69 11.75
CA PHE A 2 -24.28 9.50 10.80
C PHE A 2 -23.11 10.26 11.38
N GLY A 3 -22.12 9.54 11.93
CA GLY A 3 -20.83 10.10 12.27
C GLY A 3 -20.22 10.78 11.04
N ALA A 4 -19.24 11.61 11.24
CA ALA A 4 -18.60 12.35 10.14
C ALA A 4 -18.35 11.41 8.96
N VAL A 5 -19.11 11.62 7.88
CA VAL A 5 -19.04 10.79 6.68
C VAL A 5 -17.71 11.14 6.01
N ASN A 6 -16.78 10.24 6.08
CA ASN A 6 -15.56 10.32 5.31
C ASN A 6 -15.92 10.26 3.82
N VAL A 7 -15.19 10.92 2.95
CA VAL A 7 -15.42 10.90 1.50
C VAL A 7 -15.50 9.46 0.96
N CYS A 8 -14.80 8.52 1.60
CA CYS A 8 -14.91 7.10 1.32
C CYS A 8 -16.22 6.43 1.81
N ASP A 9 -17.08 7.11 2.56
CA ASP A 9 -18.26 6.49 3.16
C ASP A 9 -19.50 6.50 2.27
N ILE A 10 -19.54 7.35 1.26
CA ILE A 10 -20.74 7.56 0.45
C ILE A 10 -20.98 6.37 -0.51
N GLU A 11 -19.96 5.64 -0.88
CA GLU A 11 -20.06 4.52 -1.82
C GLU A 11 -19.82 3.15 -1.18
N LYS A 12 -19.83 3.07 0.13
CA LYS A 12 -19.47 1.88 0.90
C LYS A 12 -20.41 0.69 0.82
N SER A 13 -21.52 0.79 0.14
CA SER A 13 -22.35 -0.40 -0.14
C SER A 13 -21.70 -1.34 -1.15
N LEU A 14 -20.72 -0.84 -1.89
CA LEU A 14 -19.88 -1.60 -2.81
C LEU A 14 -18.48 -1.54 -2.24
N THR A 15 -17.94 -2.64 -1.78
CA THR A 15 -16.56 -2.76 -1.31
C THR A 15 -15.63 -1.92 -2.18
N SER A 16 -15.26 -0.75 -1.70
CA SER A 16 -14.32 0.11 -2.41
C SER A 16 -12.99 -0.61 -2.50
N GLY A 17 -12.55 -0.90 -3.72
CA GLY A 17 -11.19 -1.37 -3.98
C GLY A 17 -10.17 -0.24 -3.98
N GLU A 18 -10.61 0.97 -3.62
CA GLU A 18 -9.79 2.17 -3.63
C GLU A 18 -8.80 2.15 -2.48
N ILE A 19 -7.54 2.38 -2.81
CA ILE A 19 -6.44 2.44 -1.85
C ILE A 19 -6.32 3.87 -1.34
N ALA A 20 -6.54 4.06 -0.04
CA ALA A 20 -6.40 5.34 0.62
C ALA A 20 -4.96 5.63 1.06
N LYS A 21 -4.23 4.58 1.41
CA LYS A 21 -2.82 4.71 1.84
C LYS A 21 -2.02 3.51 1.37
N ILE A 22 -0.77 3.76 1.01
CA ILE A 22 0.25 2.73 0.85
C ILE A 22 1.13 2.72 2.10
N ILE A 23 1.50 1.54 2.57
CA ILE A 23 2.38 1.36 3.71
C ILE A 23 3.62 0.65 3.22
N LEU A 24 4.76 1.27 3.38
CA LEU A 24 6.05 0.72 3.02
C LEU A 24 6.74 0.22 4.28
N ILE A 25 7.15 -1.04 4.29
CA ILE A 25 7.79 -1.69 5.42
C ILE A 25 9.05 -2.41 4.96
N LYS A 26 10.07 -2.45 5.80
CA LYS A 26 11.28 -3.22 5.49
C LYS A 26 10.96 -4.69 5.25
N CYS A 27 11.61 -5.29 4.25
CA CYS A 27 11.48 -6.72 4.00
C CYS A 27 11.83 -7.52 5.27
N ASN A 28 11.11 -8.59 5.48
CA ASN A 28 11.27 -9.49 6.64
C ASN A 28 10.81 -8.93 8.00
N GLU A 29 10.24 -7.75 8.05
CA GLU A 29 9.58 -7.29 9.27
C GLU A 29 8.32 -8.10 9.55
N THR A 30 8.16 -8.48 10.80
CA THR A 30 7.06 -9.30 11.28
C THR A 30 6.11 -8.47 12.13
N PHE A 31 4.86 -8.88 12.20
CA PHE A 31 3.86 -8.33 13.12
C PHE A 31 3.34 -9.44 14.04
N THR A 32 3.36 -9.17 15.33
CA THR A 32 2.74 -10.03 16.31
C THR A 32 1.22 -9.88 16.25
N ASP A 33 0.75 -8.64 16.26
CA ASP A 33 -0.66 -8.32 16.12
C ASP A 33 -0.86 -7.05 15.28
N LEU A 34 -1.52 -7.19 14.14
CA LEU A 34 -1.85 -6.05 13.27
C LEU A 34 -2.96 -5.15 13.86
N LEU A 35 -3.62 -5.57 14.93
CA LEU A 35 -4.65 -4.77 15.60
C LEU A 35 -4.11 -3.95 16.77
N ASP A 36 -2.84 -4.12 17.13
CA ASP A 36 -2.18 -3.42 18.23
C ASP A 36 -1.54 -2.12 17.73
N ASP A 37 -2.09 -0.98 18.11
CA ASP A 37 -1.58 0.35 17.78
C ASP A 37 -0.20 0.67 18.38
N ALA A 38 0.14 0.06 19.50
CA ALA A 38 1.46 0.20 20.13
C ALA A 38 2.55 -0.43 19.24
N GLU A 39 2.30 -1.58 18.63
CA GLU A 39 3.26 -2.22 17.72
C GLU A 39 3.48 -1.35 16.46
N TRP A 40 2.41 -0.77 15.89
CA TRP A 40 2.53 0.15 14.76
C TRP A 40 3.34 1.40 15.10
N THR A 41 3.06 2.01 16.25
CA THR A 41 3.78 3.19 16.73
C THR A 41 5.26 2.89 16.93
N ALA A 42 5.58 1.76 17.55
CA ALA A 42 6.97 1.34 17.77
C ALA A 42 7.72 1.15 16.43
N LYS A 43 7.10 0.51 15.45
CA LYS A 43 7.71 0.30 14.13
C LYS A 43 7.90 1.61 13.35
N LYS A 44 6.96 2.55 13.42
CA LYS A 44 7.14 3.89 12.83
C LYS A 44 8.31 4.63 13.50
N THR A 45 8.36 4.63 14.82
CA THR A 45 9.43 5.28 15.59
C THR A 45 10.80 4.67 15.30
N ALA A 46 10.85 3.35 15.13
CA ALA A 46 12.08 2.64 14.75
C ALA A 46 12.49 2.86 13.27
N GLY A 47 11.67 3.52 12.47
CA GLY A 47 11.96 3.76 11.05
C GLY A 47 11.98 2.49 10.20
N VAL A 48 11.31 1.44 10.63
CA VAL A 48 11.17 0.19 9.84
C VAL A 48 9.91 0.19 8.99
N LEU A 49 9.00 1.11 9.27
CA LEU A 49 7.74 1.30 8.58
C LEU A 49 7.53 2.79 8.29
N THR A 50 7.03 3.10 7.12
CA THR A 50 6.58 4.44 6.76
C THR A 50 5.24 4.38 6.04
N VAL A 51 4.41 5.37 6.32
CA VAL A 51 3.16 5.60 5.59
C VAL A 51 3.35 6.91 4.84
N PRO A 52 3.63 6.85 3.54
CA PRO A 52 3.62 8.05 2.72
C PRO A 52 2.25 8.71 2.79
N PHE A 53 2.19 9.94 2.38
CA PHE A 53 1.03 10.82 2.47
C PHE A 53 -0.28 10.15 2.04
N ALA A 54 -1.40 10.70 2.51
CA ALA A 54 -2.71 10.32 2.03
C ALA A 54 -2.81 10.61 0.52
N GLY A 55 -3.37 9.69 -0.22
CA GLY A 55 -3.51 9.80 -1.67
C GLY A 55 -4.52 8.78 -2.17
N ASN A 56 -4.52 8.56 -3.46
CA ASN A 56 -5.39 7.62 -4.12
C ASN A 56 -4.57 6.58 -4.86
N GLY A 57 -4.99 5.33 -4.74
CA GLY A 57 -4.30 4.25 -5.42
C GLY A 57 -5.23 3.16 -5.90
N LYS A 58 -4.71 2.35 -6.78
CA LYS A 58 -5.40 1.16 -7.30
C LYS A 58 -4.44 -0.01 -7.40
N ILE A 59 -5.00 -1.20 -7.30
CA ILE A 59 -4.33 -2.45 -7.62
C ILE A 59 -5.04 -3.06 -8.80
N ASP A 60 -4.32 -3.29 -9.87
CA ASP A 60 -4.87 -3.87 -11.09
C ASP A 60 -5.21 -5.36 -10.90
N LYS A 61 -5.97 -5.87 -11.86
CA LYS A 61 -6.22 -7.31 -11.96
C LYS A 61 -4.90 -8.06 -12.04
N ALA A 62 -4.90 -9.27 -11.49
CA ALA A 62 -3.75 -10.13 -11.60
C ALA A 62 -3.48 -10.47 -13.08
N ASP A 63 -2.25 -10.22 -13.52
CA ASP A 63 -1.79 -10.64 -14.83
C ASP A 63 -1.72 -12.17 -14.88
N ARG A 64 -2.38 -12.72 -15.88
CA ARG A 64 -2.36 -14.14 -16.17
C ARG A 64 -1.21 -14.40 -17.15
N SER A 65 0.00 -14.46 -16.66
CA SER A 65 1.14 -14.79 -17.48
C SER A 65 1.52 -16.26 -17.32
N GLY A 66 1.50 -16.98 -18.42
CA GLY A 66 1.92 -18.37 -18.50
C GLY A 66 0.75 -19.36 -18.50
N GLU A 67 0.38 -19.80 -19.68
CA GLU A 67 -0.42 -20.99 -19.88
C GLU A 67 0.52 -22.20 -19.90
N LYS A 68 0.41 -23.06 -18.91
CA LYS A 68 1.06 -24.37 -18.94
C LYS A 68 -0.01 -25.42 -19.19
N ARG A 69 0.10 -26.12 -20.30
CA ARG A 69 -0.79 -27.23 -20.62
C ARG A 69 -0.26 -28.50 -19.95
N ILE A 70 -1.06 -29.04 -19.07
CA ILE A 70 -0.77 -30.33 -18.43
C ILE A 70 -1.91 -31.29 -18.81
N GLY A 71 -1.61 -32.20 -19.72
CA GLY A 71 -2.65 -33.11 -20.26
C GLY A 71 -3.75 -32.35 -20.99
N CYS A 72 -5.00 -32.55 -20.60
CA CYS A 72 -6.17 -31.89 -21.17
C CYS A 72 -6.55 -30.56 -20.47
N GLN A 73 -5.78 -30.12 -19.47
CA GLN A 73 -6.07 -28.91 -18.69
C GLN A 73 -5.05 -27.82 -18.98
N THR A 74 -5.53 -26.61 -19.15
CA THR A 74 -4.69 -25.40 -19.20
C THR A 74 -4.66 -24.79 -17.82
N ILE A 75 -3.49 -24.74 -17.21
CA ILE A 75 -3.26 -24.06 -15.92
C ILE A 75 -2.74 -22.68 -16.18
N THR A 76 -3.49 -21.68 -15.79
CA THR A 76 -3.08 -20.28 -15.85
C THR A 76 -2.41 -19.89 -14.54
N THR A 77 -1.15 -19.52 -14.58
CA THR A 77 -0.43 -19.05 -13.40
C THR A 77 -0.60 -17.55 -13.27
N ILE A 78 -1.23 -17.11 -12.19
CA ILE A 78 -1.37 -15.70 -11.86
C ILE A 78 -0.15 -15.30 -11.03
N THR A 79 0.72 -14.45 -11.58
CA THR A 79 2.03 -14.22 -10.97
C THR A 79 2.29 -12.82 -10.49
N LYS A 80 1.56 -11.82 -11.00
CA LYS A 80 1.84 -10.40 -10.71
C LYS A 80 0.58 -9.57 -10.71
N ARG A 81 0.63 -8.44 -9.96
CA ARG A 81 -0.36 -7.36 -10.03
C ARG A 81 0.37 -6.04 -10.02
N LYS A 82 -0.03 -5.13 -10.88
CA LYS A 82 0.45 -3.75 -10.85
C LYS A 82 -0.33 -2.97 -9.82
N PHE A 83 0.34 -1.98 -9.24
CA PHE A 83 -0.30 -0.99 -8.40
C PHE A 83 0.23 0.39 -8.74
N GLU A 84 -0.60 1.38 -8.57
CA GLU A 84 -0.28 2.79 -8.69
C GLU A 84 -0.89 3.54 -7.52
N TYR A 85 -0.16 4.50 -7.01
CA TYR A 85 -0.58 5.34 -5.90
C TYR A 85 -0.06 6.75 -6.13
N THR A 86 -0.95 7.73 -6.11
CA THR A 86 -0.63 9.13 -6.30
C THR A 86 -1.00 9.90 -5.05
N SER A 87 -0.06 10.69 -4.55
CA SER A 87 -0.24 11.56 -3.40
C SER A 87 0.11 12.99 -3.78
N PRO A 88 -0.74 13.98 -3.47
CA PRO A 88 -0.39 15.37 -3.67
C PRO A 88 0.83 15.72 -2.82
N LEU A 89 1.77 16.43 -3.42
CA LEU A 89 2.89 17.01 -2.69
C LEU A 89 2.36 18.23 -1.95
N VAL A 90 2.21 18.12 -0.65
CA VAL A 90 1.98 19.29 0.18
C VAL A 90 3.33 19.94 0.41
N ASP A 91 3.56 21.07 -0.27
CA ASP A 91 4.77 21.86 -0.08
C ASP A 91 4.76 22.45 1.33
N ASN A 92 5.34 21.72 2.25
CA ASN A 92 5.59 22.22 3.59
C ASN A 92 6.95 22.88 3.64
N VAL A 93 6.97 24.08 4.16
CA VAL A 93 8.12 24.98 4.37
C VAL A 93 9.34 24.34 5.06
N GLY A 94 9.31 23.05 5.34
CA GLY A 94 10.38 22.30 5.99
C GLY A 94 11.04 21.20 5.15
N ASN A 95 10.73 21.02 3.88
CA ASN A 95 11.25 19.97 3.00
C ASN A 95 11.15 18.53 3.57
N THR A 96 10.25 18.30 4.49
CA THR A 96 10.08 16.96 5.12
C THR A 96 9.67 15.92 4.08
N ASP A 97 8.84 16.33 3.13
CA ASP A 97 8.34 15.48 2.06
C ASP A 97 9.44 15.11 1.06
N TYR A 98 10.27 16.07 0.72
CA TYR A 98 11.42 15.84 -0.15
C TYR A 98 12.45 14.91 0.49
N SER A 99 12.70 15.07 1.78
CA SER A 99 13.58 14.17 2.54
C SER A 99 13.04 12.74 2.59
N LEU A 100 11.74 12.57 2.81
CA LEU A 100 11.08 11.27 2.78
C LEU A 100 11.17 10.64 1.39
N TYR A 101 10.88 11.41 0.34
CA TYR A 101 11.00 10.95 -1.04
C TYR A 101 12.41 10.39 -1.34
N ASN A 102 13.45 11.15 -1.02
CA ASN A 102 14.83 10.73 -1.25
C ASN A 102 15.19 9.47 -0.46
N THR A 103 14.71 9.37 0.77
CA THR A 103 14.93 8.21 1.62
C THR A 103 14.25 6.97 1.02
N LEU A 104 13.01 7.09 0.58
CA LEU A 104 12.26 6.01 -0.05
C LEU A 104 12.90 5.60 -1.39
N PHE A 105 13.30 6.57 -2.20
CA PHE A 105 13.95 6.31 -3.48
C PHE A 105 15.25 5.51 -3.30
N SER A 106 16.05 5.84 -2.31
CA SER A 106 17.31 5.13 -2.02
C SER A 106 17.09 3.73 -1.41
N GLN A 107 16.00 3.52 -0.68
CA GLN A 107 15.72 2.28 0.06
C GLN A 107 14.72 1.36 -0.63
N LYS A 108 14.19 1.73 -1.80
CA LYS A 108 13.09 1.02 -2.46
C LYS A 108 13.30 -0.49 -2.65
N LEU A 109 14.54 -0.95 -2.77
CA LEU A 109 14.85 -2.37 -2.97
C LEU A 109 14.58 -3.22 -1.73
N GLY A 110 14.77 -2.66 -0.54
CA GLY A 110 14.61 -3.35 0.74
C GLY A 110 13.20 -3.28 1.33
N LEU A 111 12.20 -2.82 0.56
CA LEU A 111 10.85 -2.59 1.05
C LEU A 111 9.85 -3.62 0.52
N SER A 112 8.89 -3.96 1.36
CA SER A 112 7.62 -4.63 1.03
C SER A 112 6.48 -3.64 1.14
N VAL A 113 5.32 -3.96 0.60
CA VAL A 113 4.17 -3.07 0.56
C VAL A 113 2.96 -3.67 1.26
N MET A 114 2.15 -2.83 1.86
CA MET A 114 0.79 -3.14 2.31
C MET A 114 -0.12 -2.00 1.85
N PHE A 115 -1.40 -2.26 1.73
CA PHE A 115 -2.35 -1.27 1.24
C PHE A 115 -3.50 -1.12 2.22
N LEU A 116 -3.88 0.11 2.50
CA LEU A 116 -5.05 0.44 3.29
C LEU A 116 -6.13 0.98 2.38
N THR A 117 -7.30 0.35 2.40
CA THR A 117 -8.46 0.83 1.64
C THR A 117 -9.17 1.96 2.38
N CYS A 118 -10.00 2.70 1.66
CA CYS A 118 -10.86 3.73 2.25
C CYS A 118 -11.77 3.19 3.37
N ASP A 119 -12.09 1.90 3.34
CA ASP A 119 -12.94 1.23 4.34
C ASP A 119 -12.19 0.85 5.62
N GLY A 120 -10.92 1.20 5.75
CA GLY A 120 -10.10 0.80 6.89
C GLY A 120 -9.68 -0.67 6.85
N VAL A 121 -9.73 -1.31 5.68
CA VAL A 121 -9.27 -2.68 5.49
C VAL A 121 -7.83 -2.69 5.02
N LEU A 122 -6.97 -3.33 5.80
CA LEU A 122 -5.58 -3.56 5.47
C LEU A 122 -5.45 -4.79 4.57
N LEU A 123 -4.75 -4.62 3.46
CA LEU A 123 -4.39 -5.70 2.54
C LEU A 123 -2.94 -6.11 2.78
N VAL A 124 -2.75 -7.35 3.18
CA VAL A 124 -1.45 -7.91 3.56
C VAL A 124 -1.15 -9.22 2.81
N ASN A 125 0.04 -9.73 3.04
CA ASN A 125 0.48 -11.02 2.51
C ASN A 125 -0.58 -12.12 2.83
N PRO A 126 -1.03 -12.89 1.83
CA PRO A 126 -1.99 -13.97 2.04
C PRO A 126 -1.58 -15.00 3.10
N ASP A 127 -0.29 -15.25 3.22
CA ASP A 127 0.28 -16.22 4.16
C ASP A 127 0.54 -15.64 5.56
N TRP A 128 0.17 -14.39 5.80
CA TRP A 128 0.41 -13.78 7.10
C TRP A 128 -0.36 -14.51 8.21
N VAL A 129 0.36 -14.82 9.27
CA VAL A 129 -0.13 -15.31 10.56
C VAL A 129 0.52 -14.49 11.67
N THR A 130 0.00 -14.57 12.87
CA THR A 130 0.57 -13.92 14.06
C THR A 130 2.07 -14.20 14.17
N GLY A 131 2.87 -13.15 14.31
CA GLY A 131 4.34 -13.24 14.31
C GLY A 131 4.96 -13.39 12.93
N GLY A 132 4.16 -13.34 11.85
CA GLY A 132 4.64 -13.51 10.48
C GLY A 132 4.88 -12.20 9.74
N ILE A 133 5.38 -12.33 8.52
CA ILE A 133 5.66 -11.21 7.62
C ILE A 133 4.34 -10.73 6.99
N ALA A 134 3.91 -9.52 7.33
CA ALA A 134 2.69 -8.94 6.81
C ALA A 134 2.87 -8.26 5.44
N GLY A 135 4.07 -7.77 5.15
CA GLY A 135 4.38 -7.09 3.90
C GLY A 135 4.27 -8.00 2.68
N ILE A 136 3.68 -7.49 1.62
CA ILE A 136 3.55 -8.17 0.34
C ILE A 136 4.84 -7.98 -0.43
N LYS A 137 5.43 -9.07 -0.92
CA LYS A 137 6.64 -9.02 -1.74
C LYS A 137 6.34 -8.33 -3.07
N LYS A 138 7.28 -7.52 -3.52
CA LYS A 138 7.24 -6.84 -4.81
C LYS A 138 8.35 -7.30 -5.73
N SER A 139 8.13 -7.23 -7.03
CA SER A 139 9.16 -7.39 -8.06
C SER A 139 9.76 -6.04 -8.45
N SER A 140 8.97 -4.99 -8.42
CA SER A 140 9.41 -3.63 -8.69
C SER A 140 8.72 -2.63 -7.77
N LEU A 141 9.39 -1.53 -7.50
CA LEU A 141 8.87 -0.35 -6.85
C LEU A 141 9.54 0.85 -7.49
N ASP A 142 8.76 1.73 -8.02
CA ASP A 142 9.21 3.00 -8.55
C ASP A 142 8.54 4.14 -7.81
N ILE A 143 9.30 5.18 -7.55
CA ILE A 143 8.86 6.36 -6.81
C ILE A 143 9.29 7.55 -7.64
N ASP A 144 8.30 8.25 -8.18
CA ASP A 144 8.51 9.35 -9.09
C ASP A 144 7.86 10.62 -8.57
N GLN A 145 8.44 11.74 -8.94
CA GLN A 145 7.88 13.06 -8.67
C GLN A 145 7.31 13.62 -9.97
N ILE A 146 6.02 13.85 -9.98
CA ILE A 146 5.32 14.39 -11.13
C ILE A 146 5.18 15.90 -10.94
N PHE A 147 5.71 16.65 -11.89
CA PHE A 147 5.54 18.10 -11.95
C PHE A 147 4.38 18.42 -12.89
N GLY A 148 3.31 19.01 -12.36
CA GLY A 148 2.20 19.47 -13.17
C GLY A 148 2.66 20.55 -14.16
N GLY A 149 2.34 20.34 -15.44
CA GLY A 149 2.71 21.29 -16.51
C GLY A 149 1.78 22.49 -16.66
N GLU A 150 0.74 22.60 -15.83
CA GLU A 150 -0.22 23.70 -15.88
C GLU A 150 -0.01 24.66 -14.68
N ILE A 151 -0.46 25.90 -14.85
CA ILE A 151 -0.25 26.98 -13.86
C ILE A 151 -0.79 26.63 -12.46
N ASP A 152 -1.78 25.76 -12.38
CA ASP A 152 -2.35 25.23 -11.14
C ASP A 152 -1.92 23.78 -10.84
N GLY A 153 -0.94 23.26 -11.60
CA GLY A 153 -0.46 21.89 -11.45
C GLY A 153 0.23 21.70 -10.11
N GLN A 154 -0.41 20.95 -9.22
CA GLN A 154 0.21 20.53 -7.98
C GLN A 154 1.32 19.51 -8.30
N MET A 155 2.41 19.60 -7.54
CA MET A 155 3.39 18.53 -7.57
C MET A 155 2.82 17.29 -6.89
N GLU A 156 3.05 16.13 -7.48
CA GLU A 156 2.54 14.87 -6.96
C GLU A 156 3.68 13.85 -6.86
N TYR A 157 3.57 12.97 -5.88
CA TYR A 157 4.36 11.75 -5.86
C TYR A 157 3.55 10.60 -6.43
N MET A 158 4.16 9.86 -7.32
CA MET A 158 3.61 8.59 -7.79
C MET A 158 4.48 7.44 -7.29
N ILE A 159 3.84 6.51 -6.61
CA ILE A 159 4.46 5.25 -6.19
C ILE A 159 3.81 4.15 -7.01
N SER A 160 4.57 3.50 -7.85
CA SER A 160 4.07 2.43 -8.70
C SER A 160 4.95 1.19 -8.59
N GLY A 161 4.40 0.06 -8.97
CA GLY A 161 5.17 -1.17 -8.97
C GLY A 161 4.36 -2.42 -9.27
N GLU A 162 5.02 -3.53 -9.08
CA GLU A 162 4.41 -4.85 -9.24
C GLU A 162 4.61 -5.67 -7.97
N ILE A 163 3.52 -6.23 -7.46
CA ILE A 163 3.58 -7.25 -6.40
C ILE A 163 3.62 -8.64 -7.02
N THR A 164 4.41 -9.53 -6.40
CA THR A 164 4.59 -10.92 -6.87
C THR A 164 3.51 -11.86 -6.31
N GLU A 165 2.36 -11.33 -5.93
CA GLU A 165 1.28 -12.10 -5.36
C GLU A 165 0.08 -12.12 -6.31
N GLY A 166 -0.20 -13.29 -6.85
CA GLY A 166 -1.35 -13.52 -7.73
C GLY A 166 -2.62 -13.95 -6.99
N ARG A 167 -2.47 -14.45 -5.76
CA ARG A 167 -3.60 -14.87 -4.92
C ARG A 167 -4.36 -13.68 -4.36
N ALA A 168 -5.53 -13.93 -3.83
CA ALA A 168 -6.26 -12.91 -3.10
C ALA A 168 -5.46 -12.46 -1.87
N LEU A 169 -5.30 -11.15 -1.70
CA LEU A 169 -4.62 -10.59 -0.52
C LEU A 169 -5.46 -10.85 0.72
N LYS A 170 -4.80 -11.09 1.84
CA LYS A 170 -5.48 -11.22 3.13
C LYS A 170 -6.00 -9.86 3.57
N ARG A 171 -7.25 -9.83 4.01
CA ARG A 171 -7.96 -8.62 4.40
C ARG A 171 -8.14 -8.61 5.91
N ILE A 172 -7.76 -7.50 6.54
CA ILE A 172 -7.85 -7.31 7.99
C ILE A 172 -8.48 -5.94 8.24
N THR A 173 -9.62 -5.91 8.89
CA THR A 173 -10.25 -4.66 9.31
C THR A 173 -9.49 -4.10 10.50
N LEU A 174 -8.96 -2.90 10.36
CA LEU A 174 -8.21 -2.24 11.42
C LEU A 174 -9.13 -1.50 12.39
N PRO A 175 -8.84 -1.51 13.69
CA PRO A 175 -9.53 -0.68 14.66
C PRO A 175 -9.16 0.80 14.48
N SER A 176 -10.02 1.68 14.98
CA SER A 176 -9.81 3.13 14.90
C SER A 176 -8.52 3.61 15.56
N SER A 177 -8.05 2.93 16.60
CA SER A 177 -6.78 3.23 17.27
C SER A 177 -5.58 3.05 16.31
N VAL A 178 -5.54 1.97 15.55
CA VAL A 178 -4.49 1.72 14.56
C VAL A 178 -4.62 2.71 13.38
N LEU A 179 -5.84 2.97 12.92
CA LEU A 179 -6.06 3.94 11.83
C LEU A 179 -5.59 5.35 12.20
N ALA A 180 -5.65 5.72 13.47
CA ALA A 180 -5.15 7.01 13.97
C ALA A 180 -3.61 7.09 13.97
N VAL A 181 -2.92 5.97 14.04
CA VAL A 181 -1.45 5.89 13.98
C VAL A 181 -0.95 5.95 12.53
N LEU A 182 -1.73 5.40 11.60
CA LEU A 182 -1.41 5.34 10.18
C LEU A 182 -1.76 6.65 9.45
#